data_620135c47e8f2c3348a07f5be1988e98
#
_entry.id   620135c47e8f2c3348a07f5be1988e98
#
_cell.length_a   1.000
_cell.length_b   1.000
_cell.length_c   1.000
_cell.angle_alpha   90.00
_cell.angle_beta   90.00
_cell.angle_gamma   90.00
#
_symmetry.space_group_name_H-M   'P 1'
#
loop_
_entity.id
_entity.type
_entity.pdbx_description
1 polymer ?
#
loop_
_entity_poly.entity_id
_entity_poly.type
_entity_poly.pdbx_seq_one_letter_code
_entity_poly.pdbx_strand_id
1 'polypeptide(L)'
;MTVQKLSGANRPFVRLRRNILEYLYGLFKRYPYSSIELGEIAEFCQASPEELNWNIVYLEKHGWVELAKSIPCPPYVACSAGLTASGIDLIENAKEFNLRLPESG
;
A
#
# COMPACT_ATOMS: atom_id res chain seq x y z
N MET A 1 2.37 14.87 25.66
CA MET A 1 2.27 13.79 24.94
C MET A 1 3.52 13.47 24.24
N THR A 2 3.65 12.35 23.91
CA THR A 2 4.92 11.99 23.48
C THR A 2 4.85 11.50 22.09
N VAL A 3 5.81 11.86 21.34
CA VAL A 3 5.87 11.46 19.97
C VAL A 3 6.93 10.45 19.70
N GLN A 4 7.64 10.04 20.70
CA GLN A 4 8.70 9.12 20.42
C GLN A 4 8.20 7.78 19.99
N LYS A 5 6.93 7.49 20.19
CA LYS A 5 6.42 6.28 19.64
C LYS A 5 6.49 6.22 18.17
N LEU A 6 6.71 7.32 17.52
CA LEU A 6 6.78 7.34 16.08
C LEU A 6 8.20 7.19 15.59
N SER A 7 9.11 6.81 16.44
CA SER A 7 10.47 6.57 15.99
C SER A 7 10.47 5.39 15.02
N GLY A 8 11.56 5.21 14.32
CA GLY A 8 11.65 4.24 13.25
C GLY A 8 11.19 2.86 13.64
N ALA A 9 11.58 2.39 14.81
CA ALA A 9 11.24 1.05 15.21
C ALA A 9 9.75 0.87 15.48
N ASN A 10 9.04 1.97 15.70
CA ASN A 10 7.65 1.92 16.08
C ASN A 10 6.70 2.50 15.07
N ARG A 11 7.13 2.63 13.84
CA ARG A 11 6.25 3.16 12.82
C ARG A 11 5.21 2.10 12.47
N PRO A 12 3.96 2.29 12.85
CA PRO A 12 2.98 1.21 12.71
C PRO A 12 2.57 0.95 11.27
N PHE A 13 2.74 1.92 10.39
CA PHE A 13 2.22 1.76 9.05
C PHE A 13 3.24 1.27 8.03
N VAL A 14 4.51 1.15 8.43
CA VAL A 14 5.51 0.64 7.50
C VAL A 14 5.15 -0.78 7.07
N ARG A 15 4.77 -1.60 8.02
CA ARG A 15 4.41 -2.97 7.70
C ARG A 15 3.15 -3.04 6.85
N LEU A 16 2.17 -2.21 7.17
CA LEU A 16 0.96 -2.20 6.37
C LEU A 16 1.25 -1.78 4.93
N ARG A 17 2.07 -0.76 4.76
CA ARG A 17 2.44 -0.31 3.41
C ARG A 17 3.15 -1.40 2.64
N ARG A 18 4.06 -2.10 3.31
CA ARG A 18 4.75 -3.21 2.67
C ARG A 18 3.77 -4.31 2.28
N ASN A 19 2.84 -4.66 3.18
CA ASN A 19 1.87 -5.70 2.91
C ASN A 19 0.97 -5.36 1.74
N ILE A 20 0.56 -4.11 1.64
CA ILE A 20 -0.27 -3.67 0.52
C ILE A 20 0.47 -3.89 -0.79
N LEU A 21 1.73 -3.44 -0.85
CA LEU A 21 2.50 -3.56 -2.08
C LEU A 21 2.76 -5.02 -2.44
N GLU A 22 3.08 -5.84 -1.44
CA GLU A 22 3.33 -7.26 -1.71
C GLU A 22 2.07 -7.96 -2.22
N TYR A 23 0.93 -7.62 -1.65
CA TYR A 23 -0.33 -8.20 -2.09
C TYR A 23 -0.62 -7.82 -3.54
N LEU A 24 -0.47 -6.54 -3.85
CA LEU A 24 -0.71 -6.07 -5.21
C LEU A 24 0.27 -6.69 -6.20
N TYR A 25 1.52 -6.87 -5.79
CA TYR A 25 2.51 -7.47 -6.68
C TYR A 25 2.20 -8.93 -6.96
N GLY A 26 1.76 -9.67 -5.95
CA GLY A 26 1.36 -11.04 -6.17
C GLY A 26 0.23 -11.16 -7.18
N LEU A 27 -0.74 -10.26 -7.09
CA LEU A 27 -1.84 -10.27 -8.04
C LEU A 27 -1.43 -9.77 -9.41
N PHE A 28 -0.52 -8.79 -9.45
CA PHE A 28 0.01 -8.31 -10.73
C PHE A 28 0.67 -9.43 -11.52
N LYS A 29 1.40 -10.29 -10.84
CA LYS A 29 2.09 -11.37 -11.55
C LYS A 29 1.10 -12.37 -12.16
N ARG A 30 -0.08 -12.48 -11.58
CA ARG A 30 -1.11 -13.38 -12.12
C ARG A 30 -1.98 -12.69 -13.15
N TYR A 31 -2.33 -11.44 -12.88
CA TYR A 31 -3.29 -10.70 -13.69
C TYR A 31 -2.75 -9.29 -13.91
N PRO A 32 -1.82 -9.13 -14.86
CA PRO A 32 -1.06 -7.86 -14.96
C PRO A 32 -1.90 -6.62 -15.18
N TYR A 33 -3.09 -6.75 -15.73
CA TYR A 33 -3.92 -5.58 -15.99
C TYR A 33 -4.99 -5.33 -14.94
N SER A 34 -5.07 -6.17 -13.91
CA SER A 34 -6.16 -5.99 -12.97
C SER A 34 -5.85 -4.90 -11.96
N SER A 35 -6.89 -4.25 -11.49
CA SER A 35 -6.81 -3.39 -10.32
C SER A 35 -7.66 -4.03 -9.24
N ILE A 36 -7.32 -3.74 -7.99
CA ILE A 36 -7.88 -4.46 -6.86
C ILE A 36 -8.69 -3.48 -6.02
N GLU A 37 -9.89 -3.87 -5.65
CA GLU A 37 -10.75 -3.02 -4.83
C GLU A 37 -10.10 -2.75 -3.49
N LEU A 38 -10.22 -1.50 -3.02
CA LEU A 38 -9.63 -1.14 -1.75
C LEU A 38 -10.21 -1.96 -0.59
N GLY A 39 -11.50 -2.28 -0.66
CA GLY A 39 -12.10 -3.13 0.37
C GLY A 39 -11.45 -4.50 0.44
N GLU A 40 -11.10 -5.05 -0.70
CA GLU A 40 -10.44 -6.35 -0.74
C GLU A 40 -9.02 -6.26 -0.16
N ILE A 41 -8.31 -5.19 -0.49
CA ILE A 41 -6.98 -4.97 0.07
C ILE A 41 -7.05 -4.82 1.58
N ALA A 42 -8.02 -4.04 2.05
CA ALA A 42 -8.19 -3.83 3.49
C ALA A 42 -8.45 -5.13 4.21
N GLU A 43 -9.29 -5.96 3.62
CA GLU A 43 -9.63 -7.24 4.24
C GLU A 43 -8.41 -8.14 4.30
N PHE A 44 -7.66 -8.24 3.21
CA PHE A 44 -6.47 -9.07 3.20
C PHE A 44 -5.44 -8.59 4.22
N CYS A 45 -5.24 -7.28 4.31
CA CYS A 45 -4.26 -6.70 5.21
C CYS A 45 -4.77 -6.52 6.62
N GLN A 46 -6.05 -6.81 6.86
CA GLN A 46 -6.68 -6.65 8.18
C GLN A 46 -6.56 -5.21 8.67
N ALA A 47 -6.84 -4.28 7.78
CA ALA A 47 -6.76 -2.87 8.09
C ALA A 47 -8.16 -2.27 8.09
N SER A 48 -8.38 -1.27 8.95
CA SER A 48 -9.62 -0.53 8.92
C SER A 48 -9.67 0.33 7.66
N PRO A 49 -10.86 0.76 7.24
CA PRO A 49 -10.94 1.66 6.09
C PRO A 49 -10.08 2.92 6.24
N GLU A 50 -10.05 3.49 7.46
CA GLU A 50 -9.26 4.68 7.68
C GLU A 50 -7.77 4.41 7.51
N GLU A 51 -7.31 3.31 8.09
CA GLU A 51 -5.89 2.96 7.98
C GLU A 51 -5.53 2.69 6.54
N LEU A 52 -6.40 2.00 5.81
CA LEU A 52 -6.11 1.76 4.42
C LEU A 52 -6.09 3.06 3.63
N ASN A 53 -7.05 3.94 3.86
CA ASN A 53 -7.09 5.22 3.15
C ASN A 53 -5.79 6.00 3.34
N TRP A 54 -5.34 6.14 4.59
CA TRP A 54 -4.11 6.88 4.86
C TRP A 54 -2.93 6.30 4.11
N ASN A 55 -2.84 4.99 4.09
CA ASN A 55 -1.64 4.35 3.59
C ASN A 55 -1.66 4.14 2.08
N ILE A 56 -2.85 3.98 1.50
CA ILE A 56 -2.92 3.87 0.05
C ILE A 56 -2.62 5.24 -0.60
N VAL A 57 -3.05 6.32 0.06
CA VAL A 57 -2.73 7.66 -0.42
C VAL A 57 -1.23 7.92 -0.32
N TYR A 58 -0.62 7.48 0.78
CA TYR A 58 0.83 7.58 0.93
C TYR A 58 1.54 6.90 -0.23
N LEU A 59 1.09 5.70 -0.58
CA LEU A 59 1.71 4.97 -1.68
C LEU A 59 1.47 5.64 -3.03
N GLU A 60 0.30 6.23 -3.19
CA GLU A 60 0.01 6.98 -4.41
C GLU A 60 0.93 8.19 -4.53
N LYS A 61 1.15 8.89 -3.42
CA LYS A 61 2.01 10.07 -3.45
C LYS A 61 3.45 9.74 -3.78
N HIS A 62 3.87 8.52 -3.50
CA HIS A 62 5.20 8.07 -3.94
C HIS A 62 5.21 7.62 -5.38
N GLY A 63 4.04 7.55 -6.01
CA GLY A 63 3.97 7.09 -7.38
C GLY A 63 4.05 5.59 -7.52
N TRP A 64 3.87 4.84 -6.43
CA TRP A 64 3.99 3.39 -6.46
C TRP A 64 2.69 2.69 -6.79
N VAL A 65 1.57 3.35 -6.55
CA VAL A 65 0.26 2.82 -6.95
C VAL A 65 -0.53 3.94 -7.63
N GLU A 66 -1.51 3.53 -8.42
CA GLU A 66 -2.47 4.47 -8.98
C GLU A 66 -3.85 4.08 -8.50
N LEU A 67 -4.71 5.07 -8.33
CA LEU A 67 -6.02 4.87 -7.75
C LEU A 67 -7.11 5.24 -8.75
N ALA A 68 -8.16 4.42 -8.79
CA ALA A 68 -9.33 4.72 -9.62
C ALA A 68 -10.30 5.54 -8.78
N LYS A 69 -10.36 6.85 -9.08
CA LYS A 69 -11.11 7.79 -8.25
C LYS A 69 -12.31 8.40 -8.97
N SER A 70 -12.66 7.92 -10.15
CA SER A 70 -13.72 8.54 -10.92
C SER A 70 -15.11 8.29 -10.34
N ILE A 71 -15.25 7.24 -9.55
CA ILE A 71 -16.53 6.90 -8.93
C ILE A 71 -16.31 6.83 -7.43
N PRO A 72 -17.18 7.47 -6.63
CA PRO A 72 -17.03 7.38 -5.17
C PRO A 72 -17.30 5.96 -4.67
N CYS A 73 -16.49 5.50 -3.75
CA CYS A 73 -16.66 4.17 -3.16
C CYS A 73 -16.45 4.22 -1.66
N PRO A 74 -17.31 4.97 -0.93
CA PRO A 74 -17.14 5.07 0.51
C PRO A 74 -17.21 3.70 1.16
N PRO A 75 -16.47 3.47 2.26
CA PRO A 75 -15.71 4.48 3.00
C PRO A 75 -14.30 4.71 2.45
N TYR A 76 -14.00 4.21 1.29
CA TYR A 76 -12.64 4.28 0.74
C TYR A 76 -12.46 5.51 -0.14
N VAL A 77 -11.21 5.99 -0.19
CA VAL A 77 -10.86 7.18 -0.99
C VAL A 77 -10.87 6.91 -2.48
N ALA A 78 -10.92 5.65 -2.87
CA ALA A 78 -10.95 5.24 -4.27
C ALA A 78 -11.58 3.88 -4.35
N CYS A 79 -11.98 3.46 -5.54
CA CYS A 79 -12.58 2.14 -5.70
C CYS A 79 -11.51 1.05 -5.77
N SER A 80 -10.45 1.30 -6.50
CA SER A 80 -9.44 0.26 -6.70
C SER A 80 -8.07 0.86 -6.84
N ALA A 81 -7.07 0.02 -6.73
CA ALA A 81 -5.67 0.40 -6.83
C ALA A 81 -4.92 -0.60 -7.68
N GLY A 82 -3.90 -0.12 -8.39
CA GLY A 82 -3.01 -0.97 -9.16
C GLY A 82 -1.59 -0.50 -8.98
N LEU A 83 -0.64 -1.40 -9.24
CA LEU A 83 0.76 -1.02 -9.17
C LEU A 83 1.16 -0.23 -10.39
N THR A 84 1.99 0.77 -10.18
CA THR A 84 2.64 1.46 -11.28
C THR A 84 3.95 0.77 -11.63
N ALA A 85 4.56 1.17 -12.74
CA ALA A 85 5.88 0.65 -13.06
C ALA A 85 6.88 0.98 -11.97
N SER A 86 6.80 2.17 -11.38
CA SER A 86 7.67 2.53 -10.27
C SER A 86 7.48 1.63 -9.05
N GLY A 87 6.23 1.25 -8.78
CA GLY A 87 5.95 0.35 -7.69
C GLY A 87 6.53 -1.03 -7.93
N ILE A 88 6.42 -1.51 -9.16
CA ILE A 88 6.98 -2.80 -9.53
C ILE A 88 8.50 -2.76 -9.38
N ASP A 89 9.12 -1.70 -9.89
CA ASP A 89 10.57 -1.56 -9.79
C ASP A 89 11.04 -1.57 -8.34
N LEU A 90 10.30 -0.90 -7.48
CA LEU A 90 10.66 -0.87 -6.07
C LEU A 90 10.64 -2.27 -5.46
N ILE A 91 9.55 -3.00 -5.70
CA ILE A 91 9.41 -4.32 -5.10
C ILE A 91 10.45 -5.29 -5.63
N GLU A 92 10.78 -5.18 -6.90
CA GLU A 92 11.74 -6.09 -7.52
C GLU A 92 13.18 -5.75 -7.16
N ASN A 93 13.41 -4.59 -6.56
CA ASN A 93 14.72 -4.23 -6.04
C ASN A 93 14.72 -4.53 -4.54
N ALA A 94 15.11 -5.75 -4.18
CA ALA A 94 14.98 -6.19 -2.81
C ALA A 94 15.70 -5.29 -1.81
N LYS A 95 16.86 -4.79 -2.19
CA LYS A 95 17.62 -3.95 -1.29
C LYS A 95 16.88 -2.65 -1.01
N GLU A 96 16.40 -2.01 -2.07
CA GLU A 96 15.69 -0.74 -1.91
C GLU A 96 14.38 -0.93 -1.20
N PHE A 97 13.67 -2.01 -1.55
CA PHE A 97 12.39 -2.29 -0.92
C PHE A 97 12.55 -2.49 0.58
N ASN A 98 13.57 -3.25 0.97
CA ASN A 98 13.82 -3.50 2.39
C ASN A 98 14.31 -2.26 3.13
N LEU A 99 14.99 -1.37 2.43
CA LEU A 99 15.38 -0.11 3.03
C LEU A 99 14.18 0.80 3.28
N ARG A 100 13.31 0.90 2.29
CA ARG A 100 12.16 1.81 2.37
C ARG A 100 11.08 1.27 3.27
N LEU A 101 10.79 -0.01 3.17
CA LEU A 101 9.69 -0.63 3.90
C LEU A 101 10.16 -1.95 4.48
N PRO A 102 10.94 -1.91 5.55
CA PRO A 102 11.48 -3.13 6.15
C PRO A 102 10.38 -4.02 6.71
N GLU A 103 10.64 -5.32 6.68
CA GLU A 103 9.67 -6.29 7.15
C GLU A 103 9.37 -6.17 8.61
N SER A 104 10.39 -5.89 9.39
CA SER A 104 10.19 -5.85 10.83
C SER A 104 9.91 -4.45 11.31
N GLY A 105 9.53 -3.59 10.44
CA GLY A 105 9.26 -2.20 10.73
C GLY A 105 8.43 -1.88 11.94
#